data_e5785317ff51e2fe6661165eb1c3738f
#
_entry.id   e5785317ff51e2fe6661165eb1c3738f
#
_cell.length_a   1.000
_cell.length_b   1.000
_cell.length_c   1.000
_cell.angle_alpha   90.00
_cell.angle_beta   90.00
_cell.angle_gamma   90.00
#
_symmetry.space_group_name_H-M   'P 1'
#
loop_
_entity.id
_entity.type
_entity.pdbx_description
1 polymer ?
#
loop_
_entity_poly.entity_id
_entity_poly.type
_entity_poly.pdbx_seq_one_letter_code
_entity_poly.pdbx_strand_id
1 'polypeptide(L)'
;GGFFYYLLVSLAFRLGSTLWLIPIQFLSYYLSGSYLYKTVMHMTNKKEIATLISIIFYVTNGTLGFGGLYPIQFAMPFVLGAIFFLTRYFAGHSRDEAFILYGFAGTAGALFEARTLIFWILSLVTIFVYNLVNKHFARGFYQVLCIIFGNILVLYLCLYFILNLQITSDYINQVLVYNFTQLAVEKNDFLLTLAYQSFAVLGSGLLIGALTTSNHLLGDAKDKSIKWVLLLSFIFTVVYSLFSQSFGLYSILNIVPYGLVLTALSLDDAIKKRAERTSHRRRN
;
A
#
# COMPACT_ATOMS: atom_id res chain seq x y z
N GLY A 1 -2.82 -13.32 -8.10
CA GLY A 1 -1.67 -13.39 -7.22
C GLY A 1 -0.36 -13.43 -7.99
N GLY A 2 0.73 -13.05 -7.34
CA GLY A 2 2.04 -13.05 -7.95
C GLY A 2 2.85 -14.31 -7.62
N PHE A 3 4.07 -14.34 -8.15
CA PHE A 3 4.98 -15.49 -7.99
C PHE A 3 5.24 -15.87 -6.52
N PHE A 4 5.48 -14.91 -5.66
CA PHE A 4 5.76 -15.19 -4.25
C PHE A 4 4.55 -15.75 -3.51
N TYR A 5 3.34 -15.35 -3.87
CA TYR A 5 2.14 -15.95 -3.30
C TYR A 5 2.05 -17.44 -3.63
N TYR A 6 2.22 -17.80 -4.89
CA TYR A 6 2.18 -19.19 -5.32
C TYR A 6 3.33 -20.01 -4.74
N LEU A 7 4.52 -19.42 -4.65
CA LEU A 7 5.67 -20.06 -4.01
C LEU A 7 5.38 -20.35 -2.53
N LEU A 8 4.81 -19.40 -1.80
CA LEU A 8 4.46 -19.55 -0.39
C LEU A 8 3.43 -20.66 -0.19
N VAL A 9 2.37 -20.69 -1.01
CA VAL A 9 1.36 -21.76 -0.99
C VAL A 9 1.98 -23.11 -1.31
N SER A 10 2.84 -23.18 -2.31
CA SER A 10 3.55 -24.42 -2.69
C SER A 10 4.44 -24.95 -1.57
N LEU A 11 5.17 -24.06 -0.89
CA LEU A 11 6.00 -24.44 0.25
C LEU A 11 5.15 -24.97 1.42
N ALA A 12 4.00 -24.37 1.69
CA ALA A 12 3.08 -24.84 2.71
C ALA A 12 2.57 -26.26 2.41
N PHE A 13 2.22 -26.55 1.15
CA PHE A 13 1.85 -27.91 0.72
C PHE A 13 2.99 -28.92 0.90
N ARG A 14 4.23 -28.54 0.58
CA ARG A 14 5.41 -29.40 0.78
C ARG A 14 5.67 -29.73 2.25
N LEU A 15 5.33 -28.82 3.16
CA LEU A 15 5.41 -29.03 4.61
C LEU A 15 4.23 -29.84 5.17
N GLY A 16 3.36 -30.35 4.31
CA GLY A 16 2.29 -31.28 4.63
C GLY A 16 0.92 -30.64 4.90
N SER A 17 0.82 -29.31 5.00
CA SER A 17 -0.48 -28.66 5.24
C SER A 17 -0.47 -27.18 4.89
N THR A 18 -1.59 -26.69 4.36
CA THR A 18 -1.86 -25.25 4.18
C THR A 18 -2.02 -24.49 5.49
N LEU A 19 -2.15 -25.19 6.61
CA LEU A 19 -2.22 -24.57 7.95
C LEU A 19 -0.97 -23.79 8.31
N TRP A 20 0.17 -24.04 7.69
CA TRP A 20 1.38 -23.24 7.85
C TRP A 20 1.23 -21.79 7.35
N LEU A 21 0.27 -21.52 6.49
CA LEU A 21 -0.02 -20.16 6.03
C LEU A 21 -0.65 -19.29 7.12
N ILE A 22 -1.29 -19.89 8.12
CA ILE A 22 -1.94 -19.15 9.22
C ILE A 22 -0.92 -18.37 10.06
N PRO A 23 0.17 -18.98 10.60
CA PRO A 23 1.19 -18.23 11.32
C PRO A 23 1.85 -17.13 10.46
N ILE A 24 2.08 -17.40 9.18
CA ILE A 24 2.67 -16.43 8.24
C ILE A 24 1.71 -15.25 8.04
N GLN A 25 0.42 -15.49 7.94
CA GLN A 25 -0.59 -14.44 7.83
C GLN A 25 -0.69 -13.60 9.11
N PHE A 26 -0.65 -14.22 10.28
CA PHE A 26 -0.59 -13.47 11.53
C PHE A 26 0.65 -12.60 11.63
N LEU A 27 1.81 -13.09 11.19
CA LEU A 27 3.04 -12.30 11.10
C LEU A 27 2.86 -11.11 10.15
N SER A 28 2.26 -11.33 8.99
CA SER A 28 1.96 -10.26 8.03
C SER A 28 1.02 -9.21 8.63
N TYR A 29 -0.01 -9.60 9.34
CA TYR A 29 -0.91 -8.68 10.03
C TYR A 29 -0.21 -7.89 11.12
N TYR A 30 0.60 -8.56 11.93
CA TYR A 30 1.36 -7.90 12.98
C TYR A 30 2.32 -6.85 12.40
N LEU A 31 3.08 -7.18 11.38
CA LEU A 31 4.00 -6.25 10.71
C LEU A 31 3.24 -5.10 10.06
N SER A 32 2.15 -5.38 9.36
CA SER A 32 1.33 -4.38 8.72
C SER A 32 0.74 -3.40 9.73
N GLY A 33 0.14 -3.89 10.79
CA GLY A 33 -0.41 -3.08 11.86
C GLY A 33 0.65 -2.25 12.59
N SER A 34 1.83 -2.83 12.83
CA SER A 34 2.97 -2.12 13.45
C SER A 34 3.46 -0.98 12.59
N TYR A 35 3.62 -1.18 11.29
CA TYR A 35 4.04 -0.11 10.37
C TYR A 35 2.97 0.96 10.22
N LEU A 36 1.69 0.57 10.17
CA LEU A 36 0.59 1.52 10.12
C LEU A 36 0.56 2.39 11.40
N TYR A 37 0.67 1.77 12.57
CA TYR A 37 0.73 2.47 13.84
C TYR A 37 1.91 3.46 13.89
N LYS A 38 3.11 3.02 13.52
CA LYS A 38 4.31 3.86 13.48
C LYS A 38 4.17 5.02 12.50
N THR A 39 3.57 4.79 11.33
CA THR A 39 3.33 5.84 10.33
C THR A 39 2.40 6.91 10.88
N VAL A 40 1.28 6.51 11.46
CA VAL A 40 0.30 7.44 12.03
C VAL A 40 0.89 8.20 13.22
N MET A 41 1.64 7.52 14.10
CA MET A 41 2.34 8.18 15.20
C MET A 41 3.36 9.21 14.71
N HIS A 42 4.11 8.89 13.67
CA HIS A 42 5.09 9.83 13.10
C HIS A 42 4.41 11.07 12.48
N MET A 43 3.28 10.89 11.83
CA MET A 43 2.57 11.97 11.14
C MET A 43 1.72 12.84 12.08
N THR A 44 1.09 12.24 13.09
CA THR A 44 0.10 12.92 13.94
C THR A 44 0.58 13.18 15.36
N ASN A 45 1.55 12.43 15.87
CA ASN A 45 1.99 12.40 17.27
C ASN A 45 0.86 12.12 18.28
N LYS A 46 -0.22 11.48 17.84
CA LYS A 46 -1.40 11.15 18.66
C LYS A 46 -1.60 9.65 18.75
N LYS A 47 -1.35 9.12 19.94
CA LYS A 47 -1.49 7.68 20.22
C LYS A 47 -2.92 7.19 20.05
N GLU A 48 -3.90 8.00 20.37
CA GLU A 48 -5.32 7.68 20.26
C GLU A 48 -5.72 7.44 18.79
N ILE A 49 -5.27 8.31 17.90
CA ILE A 49 -5.53 8.17 16.46
C ILE A 49 -4.83 6.92 15.92
N ALA A 50 -3.57 6.71 16.28
CA ALA A 50 -2.80 5.54 15.84
C ALA A 50 -3.46 4.23 16.31
N THR A 51 -3.93 4.18 17.53
CA THR A 51 -4.64 3.01 18.08
C THR A 51 -5.96 2.78 17.36
N LEU A 52 -6.77 3.82 17.17
CA LEU A 52 -8.05 3.72 16.46
C LEU A 52 -7.87 3.22 15.02
N ILE A 53 -6.93 3.78 14.29
CA ILE A 53 -6.65 3.39 12.91
C ILE A 53 -6.14 1.95 12.83
N SER A 54 -5.32 1.51 13.78
CA SER A 54 -4.87 0.12 13.85
C SER A 54 -6.01 -0.85 14.12
N ILE A 55 -6.95 -0.50 15.01
CA ILE A 55 -8.15 -1.29 15.27
C ILE A 55 -9.02 -1.39 14.01
N ILE A 56 -9.26 -0.28 13.32
CA ILE A 56 -10.01 -0.27 12.06
C ILE A 56 -9.32 -1.14 11.02
N PHE A 57 -8.00 -1.10 10.92
CA PHE A 57 -7.22 -1.95 10.03
C PHE A 57 -7.48 -3.44 10.29
N TYR A 58 -7.38 -3.89 11.53
CA TYR A 58 -7.59 -5.29 11.87
C TYR A 58 -9.05 -5.73 11.66
N VAL A 59 -10.01 -4.90 12.01
CA VAL A 59 -11.43 -5.18 11.76
C VAL A 59 -11.73 -5.28 10.27
N THR A 60 -11.20 -4.35 9.46
CA THR A 60 -11.38 -4.36 8.00
C THR A 60 -10.77 -5.60 7.36
N ASN A 61 -9.56 -5.99 7.75
CA ASN A 61 -8.94 -7.21 7.24
C ASN A 61 -9.70 -8.48 7.67
N GLY A 62 -10.21 -8.53 8.87
CA GLY A 62 -11.01 -9.66 9.37
C GLY A 62 -12.35 -9.81 8.67
N THR A 63 -13.02 -8.69 8.37
CA THR A 63 -14.36 -8.70 7.75
C THR A 63 -14.30 -8.80 6.23
N LEU A 64 -13.54 -7.95 5.54
CA LEU A 64 -13.44 -7.94 4.09
C LEU A 64 -12.52 -9.05 3.54
N GLY A 65 -11.61 -9.54 4.35
CA GLY A 65 -10.71 -10.63 4.00
C GLY A 65 -11.32 -12.02 4.07
N PHE A 66 -12.55 -12.18 4.55
CA PHE A 66 -13.27 -13.47 4.63
C PHE A 66 -12.44 -14.65 5.13
N GLY A 67 -11.72 -14.45 6.23
CA GLY A 67 -10.84 -15.46 6.81
C GLY A 67 -9.38 -15.42 6.36
N GLY A 68 -9.06 -14.59 5.37
CA GLY A 68 -7.69 -14.31 4.99
C GLY A 68 -7.13 -15.10 3.81
N LEU A 69 -5.79 -15.17 3.71
CA LEU A 69 -5.03 -15.87 2.68
C LEU A 69 -5.12 -15.24 1.28
N TYR A 70 -5.52 -13.97 1.17
CA TYR A 70 -5.47 -13.23 -0.09
C TYR A 70 -4.05 -12.68 -0.35
N PRO A 71 -3.61 -12.61 -1.61
CA PRO A 71 -2.27 -12.12 -1.97
C PRO A 71 -1.93 -10.75 -1.41
N ILE A 72 -2.89 -9.82 -1.42
CA ILE A 72 -2.71 -8.46 -0.90
C ILE A 72 -2.35 -8.45 0.60
N GLN A 73 -2.85 -9.39 1.38
CA GLN A 73 -2.58 -9.46 2.81
C GLN A 73 -1.12 -9.80 3.11
N PHE A 74 -0.46 -10.53 2.23
CA PHE A 74 0.98 -10.81 2.31
C PHE A 74 1.83 -9.67 1.73
N ALA A 75 1.29 -8.88 0.80
CA ALA A 75 1.95 -7.70 0.26
C ALA A 75 1.87 -6.47 1.17
N MET A 76 0.86 -6.37 2.03
CA MET A 76 0.65 -5.21 2.91
C MET A 76 1.84 -4.82 3.79
N PRO A 77 2.59 -5.74 4.42
CA PRO A 77 3.74 -5.35 5.21
C PRO A 77 4.78 -4.57 4.40
N PHE A 78 4.99 -4.95 3.16
CA PHE A 78 5.92 -4.26 2.26
C PHE A 78 5.42 -2.87 1.89
N VAL A 79 4.14 -2.73 1.56
CA VAL A 79 3.52 -1.45 1.22
C VAL A 79 3.52 -0.51 2.43
N LEU A 80 3.04 -0.97 3.57
CA LEU A 80 2.99 -0.16 4.80
C LEU A 80 4.38 0.18 5.34
N GLY A 81 5.32 -0.76 5.25
CA GLY A 81 6.72 -0.51 5.58
C GLY A 81 7.35 0.56 4.68
N ALA A 82 7.03 0.54 3.39
CA ALA A 82 7.48 1.56 2.44
C ALA A 82 6.82 2.92 2.70
N ILE A 83 5.55 2.96 3.04
CA ILE A 83 4.86 4.21 3.43
C ILE A 83 5.53 4.82 4.65
N PHE A 84 5.83 4.01 5.66
CA PHE A 84 6.57 4.47 6.84
C PHE A 84 7.96 5.00 6.49
N PHE A 85 8.71 4.27 5.69
CA PHE A 85 10.02 4.70 5.21
C PHE A 85 9.95 6.02 4.44
N LEU A 86 9.05 6.15 3.49
CA LEU A 86 8.89 7.38 2.69
C LEU A 86 8.46 8.57 3.54
N THR A 87 7.59 8.37 4.52
CA THR A 87 7.18 9.42 5.46
C THR A 87 8.38 9.96 6.21
N ARG A 88 9.26 9.09 6.68
CA ARG A 88 10.52 9.51 7.33
C ARG A 88 11.51 10.14 6.37
N TYR A 89 11.62 9.60 5.16
CA TYR A 89 12.53 10.13 4.13
C TYR A 89 12.19 11.57 3.75
N PHE A 90 10.93 11.86 3.46
CA PHE A 90 10.50 13.22 3.12
C PHE A 90 10.58 14.19 4.31
N ALA A 91 10.61 13.69 5.54
CA ALA A 91 10.89 14.49 6.75
C ALA A 91 12.38 14.66 7.04
N GLY A 92 13.28 14.07 6.24
CA GLY A 92 14.73 14.20 6.40
C GLY A 92 15.36 13.25 7.45
N HIS A 93 14.64 12.23 7.90
CA HIS A 93 15.08 11.33 8.97
C HIS A 93 15.57 9.96 8.49
N SER A 94 15.82 9.79 7.20
CA SER A 94 16.22 8.50 6.63
C SER A 94 17.56 8.59 5.89
N ARG A 95 18.31 7.49 5.92
CA ARG A 95 19.55 7.35 5.15
C ARG A 95 19.24 6.89 3.71
N ASP A 96 20.09 7.29 2.76
CA ASP A 96 19.89 6.95 1.35
C ASP A 96 20.06 5.45 1.09
N GLU A 97 20.92 4.77 1.85
CA GLU A 97 21.12 3.32 1.74
C GLU A 97 19.87 2.50 2.08
N ALA A 98 18.94 3.07 2.84
CA ALA A 98 17.66 2.42 3.15
C ALA A 98 16.77 2.25 1.92
N PHE A 99 17.06 2.91 0.80
CA PHE A 99 16.43 2.65 -0.49
C PHE A 99 16.69 1.25 -1.05
N ILE A 100 17.72 0.54 -0.58
CA ILE A 100 17.90 -0.89 -0.88
C ILE A 100 16.70 -1.69 -0.34
N LEU A 101 16.30 -1.43 0.90
CA LEU A 101 15.11 -2.06 1.50
C LEU A 101 13.82 -1.63 0.82
N TYR A 102 13.73 -0.38 0.39
CA TYR A 102 12.59 0.09 -0.40
C TYR A 102 12.47 -0.65 -1.74
N GLY A 103 13.56 -0.80 -2.47
CA GLY A 103 13.60 -1.56 -3.72
C GLY A 103 13.29 -3.04 -3.51
N PHE A 104 13.83 -3.65 -2.47
CA PHE A 104 13.51 -5.02 -2.07
C PHE A 104 12.01 -5.17 -1.75
N ALA A 105 11.46 -4.32 -0.91
CA ALA A 105 10.05 -4.33 -0.56
C ALA A 105 9.14 -4.11 -1.78
N GLY A 106 9.54 -3.21 -2.70
CA GLY A 106 8.79 -2.93 -3.93
C GLY A 106 8.67 -4.15 -4.82
N THR A 107 9.75 -4.83 -5.07
CA THR A 107 9.75 -6.03 -5.91
C THR A 107 9.02 -7.19 -5.21
N ALA A 108 9.29 -7.43 -3.94
CA ALA A 108 8.63 -8.49 -3.17
C ALA A 108 7.12 -8.24 -3.07
N GLY A 109 6.70 -7.02 -2.76
CA GLY A 109 5.29 -6.65 -2.68
C GLY A 109 4.56 -6.81 -4.01
N ALA A 110 5.17 -6.39 -5.12
CA ALA A 110 4.62 -6.56 -6.46
C ALA A 110 4.52 -8.04 -6.88
N LEU A 111 5.43 -8.89 -6.40
CA LEU A 111 5.40 -10.32 -6.66
C LEU A 111 4.37 -11.06 -5.80
N PHE A 112 3.93 -10.51 -4.69
CA PHE A 112 2.75 -11.00 -3.98
C PHE A 112 1.44 -10.51 -4.62
N GLU A 113 1.34 -9.21 -4.91
CA GLU A 113 0.15 -8.61 -5.52
C GLU A 113 0.55 -7.53 -6.53
N ALA A 114 0.31 -7.80 -7.80
CA ALA A 114 0.68 -6.90 -8.89
C ALA A 114 0.02 -5.53 -8.84
N ARG A 115 -1.16 -5.39 -8.23
CA ARG A 115 -1.87 -4.10 -8.07
C ARG A 115 -1.08 -3.09 -7.23
N THR A 116 -0.19 -3.55 -6.37
CA THR A 116 0.69 -2.68 -5.60
C THR A 116 1.69 -1.90 -6.47
N LEU A 117 1.91 -2.32 -7.72
CA LEU A 117 2.74 -1.58 -8.68
C LEU A 117 2.28 -0.12 -8.87
N ILE A 118 1.00 0.15 -8.73
CA ILE A 118 0.46 1.53 -8.78
C ILE A 118 1.16 2.40 -7.74
N PHE A 119 1.22 1.95 -6.50
CA PHE A 119 1.91 2.64 -5.41
C PHE A 119 3.42 2.77 -5.67
N TRP A 120 4.08 1.69 -6.10
CA TRP A 120 5.52 1.70 -6.34
C TRP A 120 5.91 2.66 -7.45
N ILE A 121 5.18 2.68 -8.56
CA ILE A 121 5.42 3.61 -9.67
C ILE A 121 5.20 5.06 -9.23
N LEU A 122 4.09 5.34 -8.55
CA LEU A 122 3.78 6.69 -8.08
C LEU A 122 4.80 7.19 -7.05
N SER A 123 5.23 6.34 -6.13
CA SER A 123 6.25 6.70 -5.16
C SER A 123 7.62 6.94 -5.80
N LEU A 124 8.02 6.13 -6.79
CA LEU A 124 9.24 6.35 -7.56
C LEU A 124 9.24 7.68 -8.32
N VAL A 125 8.13 7.99 -8.99
CA VAL A 125 7.97 9.28 -9.68
C VAL A 125 8.06 10.44 -8.68
N THR A 126 7.45 10.30 -7.53
CA THR A 126 7.50 11.35 -6.48
C THR A 126 8.91 11.54 -5.93
N ILE A 127 9.65 10.47 -5.69
CA ILE A 127 11.07 10.53 -5.26
C ILE A 127 11.92 11.24 -6.34
N PHE A 128 11.71 10.89 -7.60
CA PHE A 128 12.40 11.51 -8.72
C PHE A 128 12.13 13.01 -8.80
N VAL A 129 10.85 13.41 -8.76
CA VAL A 129 10.44 14.82 -8.78
C VAL A 129 10.98 15.58 -7.57
N TYR A 130 10.94 14.98 -6.40
CA TYR A 130 11.47 15.57 -5.16
C TYR A 130 12.97 15.89 -5.28
N ASN A 131 13.77 14.95 -5.77
CA ASN A 131 15.20 15.18 -5.98
C ASN A 131 15.49 16.20 -7.10
N LEU A 132 14.67 16.19 -8.15
CA LEU A 132 14.79 17.15 -9.26
C LEU A 132 14.51 18.59 -8.80
N VAL A 133 13.44 18.81 -8.07
CA VAL A 133 13.04 20.11 -7.55
C VAL A 133 14.07 20.66 -6.56
N ASN A 134 14.62 19.81 -5.69
CA ASN A 134 15.63 20.20 -4.72
C ASN A 134 17.06 20.22 -5.29
N LYS A 135 17.24 19.94 -6.56
CA LYS A 135 18.54 19.90 -7.24
C LYS A 135 19.55 18.91 -6.63
N HIS A 136 19.08 17.83 -6.04
CA HIS A 136 19.89 16.77 -5.46
C HIS A 136 20.16 15.64 -6.48
N PHE A 137 20.75 15.97 -7.62
CA PHE A 137 20.92 15.01 -8.72
C PHE A 137 21.83 13.82 -8.37
N ALA A 138 22.99 14.09 -7.77
CA ALA A 138 23.92 13.03 -7.37
C ALA A 138 23.31 12.09 -6.31
N ARG A 139 22.64 12.67 -5.32
CA ARG A 139 21.94 11.91 -4.29
C ARG A 139 20.78 11.09 -4.88
N GLY A 140 20.00 11.68 -5.78
CA GLY A 140 18.93 10.99 -6.49
C GLY A 140 19.43 9.82 -7.32
N PHE A 141 20.55 9.97 -8.02
CA PHE A 141 21.18 8.91 -8.76
C PHE A 141 21.64 7.76 -7.86
N TYR A 142 22.27 8.07 -6.73
CA TYR A 142 22.66 7.07 -5.75
C TYR A 142 21.45 6.31 -5.18
N GLN A 143 20.37 7.00 -4.88
CA GLN A 143 19.13 6.37 -4.42
C GLN A 143 18.56 5.42 -5.47
N VAL A 144 18.56 5.80 -6.75
CA VAL A 144 18.13 4.92 -7.85
C VAL A 144 18.99 3.65 -7.92
N LEU A 145 20.29 3.79 -7.78
CA LEU A 145 21.19 2.62 -7.73
C LEU A 145 20.89 1.70 -6.56
N CYS A 146 20.60 2.24 -5.38
CA CYS A 146 20.18 1.46 -4.21
C CYS A 146 18.86 0.72 -4.46
N ILE A 147 17.88 1.37 -5.08
CA ILE A 147 16.59 0.76 -5.44
C ILE A 147 16.81 -0.40 -6.43
N ILE A 148 17.59 -0.17 -7.48
CA ILE A 148 17.90 -1.19 -8.48
C ILE A 148 18.61 -2.39 -7.82
N PHE A 149 19.54 -2.14 -6.92
CA PHE A 149 20.21 -3.21 -6.20
C PHE A 149 19.24 -4.06 -5.37
N GLY A 150 18.32 -3.42 -4.64
CA GLY A 150 17.25 -4.11 -3.91
C GLY A 150 16.35 -4.93 -4.83
N ASN A 151 15.95 -4.37 -5.98
CA ASN A 151 15.18 -5.07 -7.00
C ASN A 151 15.90 -6.31 -7.54
N ILE A 152 17.19 -6.17 -7.85
CA ILE A 152 18.02 -7.28 -8.37
C ILE A 152 18.11 -8.42 -7.37
N LEU A 153 18.26 -8.14 -6.07
CA LEU A 153 18.29 -9.18 -5.04
C LEU A 153 17.04 -10.07 -5.06
N VAL A 154 15.87 -9.47 -5.18
CA VAL A 154 14.60 -10.21 -5.24
C VAL A 154 14.45 -10.93 -6.56
N LEU A 155 14.74 -10.26 -7.68
CA LEU A 155 14.63 -10.85 -9.02
C LEU A 155 15.60 -12.01 -9.21
N TYR A 156 16.78 -11.95 -8.62
CA TYR A 156 17.72 -13.07 -8.64
C TYR A 156 17.13 -14.30 -7.95
N LEU A 157 16.53 -14.14 -6.77
CA LEU A 157 15.84 -15.23 -6.08
C LEU A 157 14.69 -15.80 -6.92
N CYS A 158 13.86 -14.95 -7.53
CA CYS A 158 12.78 -15.39 -8.41
C CYS A 158 13.29 -16.13 -9.63
N LEU A 159 14.33 -15.62 -10.28
CA LEU A 159 14.91 -16.24 -11.47
C LEU A 159 15.48 -17.61 -11.16
N TYR A 160 16.13 -17.75 -10.01
CA TYR A 160 16.64 -19.04 -9.55
C TYR A 160 15.52 -20.09 -9.45
N PHE A 161 14.39 -19.76 -8.80
CA PHE A 161 13.26 -20.67 -8.67
C PHE A 161 12.55 -20.93 -10.00
N ILE A 162 12.36 -19.91 -10.83
CA ILE A 162 11.69 -20.03 -12.13
C ILE A 162 12.48 -20.95 -13.06
N LEU A 163 13.80 -20.78 -13.14
CA LEU A 163 14.64 -21.60 -14.01
C LEU A 163 14.76 -23.04 -13.51
N ASN A 164 14.90 -23.25 -12.21
CA ASN A 164 14.98 -24.62 -11.66
C ASN A 164 13.68 -25.40 -11.78
N LEU A 165 12.53 -24.72 -11.69
CA LEU A 165 11.20 -25.34 -11.82
C LEU A 165 10.70 -25.39 -13.27
N GLN A 166 11.42 -24.79 -14.22
CA GLN A 166 11.07 -24.74 -15.66
C GLN A 166 9.67 -24.19 -15.92
N ILE A 167 9.23 -23.21 -15.14
CA ILE A 167 7.88 -22.61 -15.20
C ILE A 167 7.82 -21.25 -15.91
N THR A 168 8.85 -20.88 -16.68
CA THR A 168 8.98 -19.55 -17.28
C THR A 168 7.79 -19.18 -18.16
N SER A 169 7.35 -20.09 -19.05
CA SER A 169 6.24 -19.80 -19.94
C SER A 169 4.91 -19.71 -19.18
N ASP A 170 4.69 -20.57 -18.20
CA ASP A 170 3.50 -20.55 -17.37
C ASP A 170 3.43 -19.27 -16.51
N TYR A 171 4.58 -18.85 -15.98
CA TYR A 171 4.67 -17.59 -15.22
C TYR A 171 4.32 -16.38 -16.09
N ILE A 172 4.89 -16.27 -17.30
CA ILE A 172 4.61 -15.17 -18.21
C ILE A 172 3.13 -15.15 -18.58
N ASN A 173 2.54 -16.30 -18.94
CA ASN A 173 1.15 -16.38 -19.34
C ASN A 173 0.18 -16.11 -18.19
N GLN A 174 0.42 -16.69 -17.02
CA GLN A 174 -0.53 -16.60 -15.90
C GLN A 174 -0.39 -15.31 -15.10
N VAL A 175 0.78 -14.73 -14.99
CA VAL A 175 1.02 -13.54 -14.17
C VAL A 175 1.02 -12.27 -14.99
N LEU A 176 1.74 -12.23 -16.10
CA LEU A 176 1.84 -11.01 -16.92
C LEU A 176 0.69 -10.91 -17.92
N VAL A 177 0.53 -11.88 -18.80
CA VAL A 177 -0.46 -11.82 -19.88
C VAL A 177 -1.88 -11.82 -19.32
N TYR A 178 -2.18 -12.69 -18.38
CA TYR A 178 -3.51 -12.78 -17.76
C TYR A 178 -3.95 -11.48 -17.09
N ASN A 179 -3.08 -10.88 -16.28
CA ASN A 179 -3.41 -9.62 -15.60
C ASN A 179 -3.68 -8.46 -16.58
N PHE A 180 -2.98 -8.42 -17.70
CA PHE A 180 -3.21 -7.39 -18.73
C PHE A 180 -4.46 -7.65 -19.57
N THR A 181 -4.78 -8.90 -19.84
CA THR A 181 -5.98 -9.27 -20.63
C THR A 181 -7.27 -9.14 -19.83
N GLN A 182 -7.20 -9.17 -18.50
CA GLN A 182 -8.37 -9.04 -17.61
C GLN A 182 -8.79 -7.60 -17.33
N LEU A 183 -8.28 -6.63 -18.07
CA LEU A 183 -8.65 -5.23 -17.92
C LEU A 183 -9.98 -4.85 -18.56
N ALA A 184 -10.51 -5.69 -19.47
CA ALA A 184 -11.80 -5.47 -20.11
C ALA A 184 -12.94 -5.98 -19.21
N VAL A 185 -13.87 -5.10 -18.83
CA VAL A 185 -15.03 -5.43 -18.01
C VAL A 185 -16.29 -5.39 -18.88
N GLU A 186 -17.15 -6.41 -18.77
CA GLU A 186 -18.48 -6.36 -19.37
C GLU A 186 -19.34 -5.28 -18.68
N LYS A 187 -20.21 -4.63 -19.47
CA LYS A 187 -21.01 -3.48 -18.98
C LYS A 187 -21.84 -3.78 -17.72
N ASN A 188 -22.35 -4.99 -17.61
CA ASN A 188 -23.17 -5.40 -16.46
C ASN A 188 -22.34 -5.54 -15.18
N ASP A 189 -21.11 -5.99 -15.31
CA ASP A 189 -20.22 -6.17 -14.16
C ASP A 189 -19.66 -4.85 -13.67
N PHE A 190 -19.49 -3.88 -14.56
CA PHE A 190 -19.00 -2.54 -14.20
C PHE A 190 -19.91 -1.83 -13.19
N LEU A 191 -21.22 -1.80 -13.44
CA LEU A 191 -22.18 -1.15 -12.54
C LEU A 191 -22.26 -1.84 -11.18
N LEU A 192 -22.23 -3.17 -11.18
CA LEU A 192 -22.24 -3.94 -9.94
C LEU A 192 -20.96 -3.71 -9.14
N THR A 193 -19.81 -3.73 -9.80
CA THR A 193 -18.51 -3.45 -9.19
C THR A 193 -18.47 -2.05 -8.59
N LEU A 194 -18.95 -1.05 -9.34
CA LEU A 194 -19.04 0.33 -8.88
C LEU A 194 -19.91 0.45 -7.61
N ALA A 195 -21.08 -0.18 -7.61
CA ALA A 195 -22.00 -0.15 -6.47
C ALA A 195 -21.36 -0.78 -5.22
N TYR A 196 -20.76 -1.94 -5.33
CA TYR A 196 -20.12 -2.61 -4.19
C TYR A 196 -18.92 -1.85 -3.65
N GLN A 197 -18.03 -1.37 -4.52
CA GLN A 197 -16.86 -0.63 -4.08
C GLN A 197 -17.23 0.72 -3.46
N SER A 198 -18.18 1.44 -4.06
CA SER A 198 -18.67 2.69 -3.51
C SER A 198 -19.31 2.49 -2.13
N PHE A 199 -20.15 1.47 -1.97
CA PHE A 199 -20.77 1.14 -0.70
C PHE A 199 -19.75 0.81 0.38
N ALA A 200 -18.76 -0.02 0.07
CA ALA A 200 -17.76 -0.43 1.05
C ALA A 200 -16.79 0.70 1.41
N VAL A 201 -16.39 1.54 0.45
CA VAL A 201 -15.55 2.72 0.70
C VAL A 201 -16.30 3.75 1.56
N LEU A 202 -17.56 4.00 1.25
CA LEU A 202 -18.42 4.89 2.06
C LEU A 202 -18.63 4.32 3.48
N GLY A 203 -18.94 3.05 3.57
CA GLY A 203 -19.14 2.36 4.84
C GLY A 203 -17.89 2.30 5.73
N SER A 204 -16.71 2.28 5.15
CA SER A 204 -15.45 2.33 5.88
C SER A 204 -14.98 3.75 6.23
N GLY A 205 -15.62 4.79 5.73
CA GLY A 205 -15.20 6.19 5.90
C GLY A 205 -13.94 6.59 5.12
N LEU A 206 -13.37 5.68 4.34
CA LEU A 206 -12.13 5.93 3.59
C LEU A 206 -12.31 7.04 2.55
N LEU A 207 -13.48 7.11 1.91
CA LEU A 207 -13.77 8.16 0.94
C LEU A 207 -13.79 9.55 1.59
N ILE A 208 -14.41 9.67 2.75
CA ILE A 208 -14.46 10.94 3.51
C ILE A 208 -13.05 11.36 3.89
N GLY A 209 -12.24 10.43 4.40
CA GLY A 209 -10.85 10.68 4.72
C GLY A 209 -10.03 11.15 3.53
N ALA A 210 -10.14 10.48 2.40
CA ALA A 210 -9.44 10.83 1.17
C ALA A 210 -9.85 12.22 0.64
N LEU A 211 -11.15 12.51 0.59
CA LEU A 211 -11.69 13.80 0.13
C LEU A 211 -11.27 14.96 1.05
N THR A 212 -11.34 14.76 2.36
CA THR A 212 -10.92 15.78 3.33
C THR A 212 -9.43 16.08 3.21
N THR A 213 -8.61 15.05 3.07
CA THR A 213 -7.16 15.21 2.90
C THR A 213 -6.82 15.91 1.58
N SER A 214 -7.55 15.63 0.50
CA SER A 214 -7.32 16.30 -0.79
C SER A 214 -7.45 17.81 -0.71
N ASN A 215 -8.37 18.31 0.11
CA ASN A 215 -8.55 19.75 0.32
C ASN A 215 -7.39 20.41 1.07
N HIS A 216 -6.63 19.63 1.83
CA HIS A 216 -5.49 20.11 2.61
C HIS A 216 -4.13 19.91 1.95
N LEU A 217 -4.06 19.15 0.85
CA LEU A 217 -2.81 18.88 0.13
C LEU A 217 -2.08 20.12 -0.37
N LEU A 218 -2.83 21.18 -0.63
CA LEU A 218 -2.27 22.43 -1.15
C LEU A 218 -1.75 23.39 -0.07
N GLY A 219 -2.06 23.15 1.21
CA GLY A 219 -1.79 24.08 2.31
C GLY A 219 -0.56 23.80 3.17
N ASP A 220 -0.13 22.55 3.30
CA ASP A 220 0.94 22.17 4.23
C ASP A 220 2.14 21.53 3.53
N ALA A 221 3.31 22.19 3.62
CA ALA A 221 4.49 21.84 2.83
C ALA A 221 5.23 20.58 3.29
N LYS A 222 5.17 20.24 4.60
CA LYS A 222 6.00 19.16 5.17
C LYS A 222 5.63 17.76 4.69
N ASP A 223 4.33 17.46 4.60
CA ASP A 223 3.84 16.12 4.27
C ASP A 223 3.24 16.02 2.87
N LYS A 224 3.42 17.05 2.04
CA LYS A 224 2.76 17.16 0.74
C LYS A 224 3.09 15.99 -0.20
N SER A 225 4.35 15.59 -0.27
CA SER A 225 4.79 14.53 -1.17
C SER A 225 4.14 13.17 -0.83
N ILE A 226 4.16 12.78 0.43
CA ILE A 226 3.56 11.51 0.84
C ILE A 226 2.03 11.52 0.73
N LYS A 227 1.40 12.65 1.03
CA LYS A 227 -0.06 12.81 0.84
C LYS A 227 -0.47 12.64 -0.61
N TRP A 228 0.27 13.22 -1.56
CA TRP A 228 0.03 13.01 -2.98
C TRP A 228 0.19 11.56 -3.40
N VAL A 229 1.25 10.89 -2.98
CA VAL A 229 1.46 9.47 -3.26
C VAL A 229 0.29 8.63 -2.76
N LEU A 230 -0.14 8.84 -1.53
CA LEU A 230 -1.24 8.09 -0.93
C LEU A 230 -2.57 8.37 -1.63
N LEU A 231 -2.88 9.63 -1.93
CA LEU A 231 -4.13 10.00 -2.60
C LEU A 231 -4.19 9.45 -4.02
N LEU A 232 -3.13 9.60 -4.81
CA LEU A 232 -3.09 9.09 -6.16
C LEU A 232 -3.09 7.56 -6.20
N SER A 233 -2.40 6.90 -5.27
CA SER A 233 -2.45 5.44 -5.11
C SER A 233 -3.85 4.95 -4.79
N PHE A 234 -4.55 5.64 -3.91
CA PHE A 234 -5.95 5.35 -3.58
C PHE A 234 -6.85 5.48 -4.80
N ILE A 235 -6.81 6.62 -5.50
CA ILE A 235 -7.65 6.89 -6.67
C ILE A 235 -7.37 5.90 -7.79
N PHE A 236 -6.11 5.70 -8.17
CA PHE A 236 -5.77 4.81 -9.28
C PHE A 236 -6.04 3.34 -8.96
N THR A 237 -5.88 2.91 -7.71
CA THR A 237 -6.25 1.55 -7.32
C THR A 237 -7.75 1.33 -7.38
N VAL A 238 -8.56 2.30 -6.97
CA VAL A 238 -10.02 2.24 -7.13
C VAL A 238 -10.40 2.17 -8.60
N VAL A 239 -9.85 3.04 -9.44
CA VAL A 239 -10.12 3.04 -10.89
C VAL A 239 -9.73 1.72 -11.51
N TYR A 240 -8.54 1.21 -11.22
CA TYR A 240 -8.09 -0.09 -11.72
C TYR A 240 -9.05 -1.22 -11.29
N SER A 241 -9.48 -1.23 -10.05
CA SER A 241 -10.40 -2.24 -9.54
C SER A 241 -11.77 -2.20 -10.22
N LEU A 242 -12.24 -1.00 -10.63
CA LEU A 242 -13.50 -0.85 -11.39
C LEU A 242 -13.40 -1.45 -12.80
N PHE A 243 -12.24 -1.41 -13.42
CA PHE A 243 -12.02 -1.95 -14.76
C PHE A 243 -11.46 -3.37 -14.77
N SER A 244 -11.26 -3.98 -13.61
CA SER A 244 -10.78 -5.35 -13.47
C SER A 244 -11.94 -6.35 -13.47
N GLN A 245 -11.82 -7.46 -14.21
CA GLN A 245 -12.82 -8.52 -14.22
C GLN A 245 -12.84 -9.34 -12.92
N SER A 246 -11.73 -9.40 -12.19
CA SER A 246 -11.65 -10.08 -10.90
C SER A 246 -12.22 -9.19 -9.81
N PHE A 247 -13.50 -9.34 -9.56
CA PHE A 247 -14.21 -8.52 -8.58
C PHE A 247 -14.65 -9.34 -7.36
N GLY A 248 -14.47 -8.74 -6.19
CA GLY A 248 -14.94 -9.26 -4.91
C GLY A 248 -14.75 -8.21 -3.82
N LEU A 249 -15.46 -8.34 -2.70
CA LEU A 249 -15.30 -7.40 -1.57
C LEU A 249 -13.85 -7.35 -1.04
N TYR A 250 -13.11 -8.44 -1.14
CA TYR A 250 -11.70 -8.51 -0.76
C TYR A 250 -10.80 -7.57 -1.61
N SER A 251 -11.22 -7.18 -2.82
CA SER A 251 -10.43 -6.24 -3.65
C SER A 251 -10.30 -4.86 -3.02
N ILE A 252 -11.20 -4.51 -2.11
CA ILE A 252 -11.16 -3.27 -1.33
C ILE A 252 -9.93 -3.23 -0.41
N LEU A 253 -9.42 -4.37 0.02
CA LEU A 253 -8.20 -4.44 0.83
C LEU A 253 -6.99 -3.80 0.12
N ASN A 254 -7.00 -3.71 -1.20
CA ASN A 254 -5.94 -3.04 -1.97
C ASN A 254 -5.84 -1.54 -1.70
N ILE A 255 -6.94 -0.88 -1.31
CA ILE A 255 -6.98 0.56 -1.01
C ILE A 255 -6.84 0.87 0.48
N VAL A 256 -6.99 -0.12 1.34
CA VAL A 256 -6.98 0.06 2.80
C VAL A 256 -5.71 0.72 3.32
N PRO A 257 -4.49 0.34 2.92
CA PRO A 257 -3.28 0.99 3.41
C PRO A 257 -3.27 2.50 3.17
N TYR A 258 -3.65 2.92 1.98
CA TYR A 258 -3.67 4.33 1.59
C TYR A 258 -4.81 5.09 2.27
N GLY A 259 -5.99 4.54 2.23
CA GLY A 259 -7.19 5.16 2.79
C GLY A 259 -7.12 5.35 4.30
N LEU A 260 -6.58 4.40 5.05
CA LEU A 260 -6.46 4.50 6.50
C LEU A 260 -5.47 5.58 6.94
N VAL A 261 -4.34 5.71 6.26
CA VAL A 261 -3.39 6.81 6.56
C VAL A 261 -4.02 8.16 6.24
N LEU A 262 -4.71 8.29 5.12
CA LEU A 262 -5.44 9.51 4.78
C LEU A 262 -6.55 9.82 5.79
N THR A 263 -7.26 8.83 6.27
CA THR A 263 -8.28 8.98 7.32
C THR A 263 -7.66 9.45 8.63
N ALA A 264 -6.51 8.92 9.02
CA ALA A 264 -5.77 9.35 10.20
C ALA A 264 -5.39 10.83 10.13
N LEU A 265 -4.88 11.28 8.99
CA LEU A 265 -4.53 12.69 8.76
C LEU A 265 -5.76 13.59 8.82
N SER A 266 -6.89 13.15 8.30
CA SER A 266 -8.15 13.89 8.35
C SER A 266 -8.69 14.03 9.77
N LEU A 267 -8.60 12.97 10.57
CA LEU A 267 -8.97 13.00 11.99
C LEU A 267 -8.09 13.95 12.80
N ASP A 268 -6.80 13.92 12.57
CA ASP A 268 -5.85 14.83 13.23
C ASP A 268 -6.16 16.30 12.93
N ASP A 269 -6.40 16.61 11.65
CA ASP A 269 -6.78 17.94 11.21
C ASP A 269 -8.11 18.42 11.82
N ALA A 270 -9.12 17.56 11.86
CA ALA A 270 -10.41 17.85 12.47
C ALA A 270 -10.29 18.15 13.98
N ILE A 271 -9.45 17.40 14.70
CA ILE A 271 -9.19 17.61 16.13
C ILE A 271 -8.48 18.95 16.35
N LYS A 272 -7.47 19.28 15.54
CA LYS A 272 -6.76 20.57 15.63
C LYS A 272 -7.71 21.76 15.41
N LYS A 273 -8.53 21.71 14.37
CA LYS A 273 -9.53 22.78 14.08
C LYS A 273 -10.54 22.94 15.20
N ARG A 274 -10.99 21.84 15.80
CA ARG A 274 -11.90 21.91 16.97
C ARG A 274 -11.25 22.57 18.17
N ALA A 275 -9.99 22.23 18.46
CA ALA A 275 -9.24 22.83 19.56
C ALA A 275 -9.05 24.35 19.36
N GLU A 276 -8.73 24.80 18.15
CA GLU A 276 -8.60 26.21 17.81
C GLU A 276 -9.92 26.98 18.01
N ARG A 277 -11.03 26.45 17.53
CA ARG A 277 -12.37 27.05 17.72
C ARG A 277 -12.75 27.17 19.19
N THR A 278 -12.39 26.19 20.02
CA THR A 278 -12.67 26.21 21.45
C THR A 278 -11.81 27.25 22.16
N SER A 279 -10.55 27.41 21.75
CA SER A 279 -9.66 28.44 22.31
C SER A 279 -10.11 29.86 21.97
N HIS A 280 -10.58 30.10 20.76
CA HIS A 280 -11.16 31.39 20.36
C HIS A 280 -12.43 31.74 21.15
N ARG A 281 -13.32 30.75 21.39
CA ARG A 281 -14.53 30.97 22.21
C ARG A 281 -14.24 31.31 23.68
N ARG A 282 -13.11 30.88 24.21
CA ARG A 282 -12.70 31.21 25.60
C ARG A 282 -12.03 32.56 25.72
N ARG A 283 -11.59 33.16 24.63
CA ARG A 283 -10.93 34.49 24.61
C ARG A 283 -11.90 35.63 24.34
N ASN A 284 -13.09 35.34 23.82
CA ASN A 284 -14.20 36.28 23.68
C ASN A 284 -15.25 36.06 24.79
#